data_f8c5dab87074900f83183ab9ed800295
#
_entry.id   f8c5dab87074900f83183ab9ed800295
#
_cell.length_a   1.000
_cell.length_b   1.000
_cell.length_c   1.000
_cell.angle_alpha   90.00
_cell.angle_beta   90.00
_cell.angle_gamma   90.00
#
_symmetry.space_group_name_H-M   'P 1'
#
loop_
_entity.id
_entity.type
_entity.pdbx_description
1 polymer ?
#
loop_
_entity_poly.entity_id
_entity_poly.type
_entity_poly.pdbx_seq_one_letter_code
_entity_poly.pdbx_strand_id
1 'polypeptide(L)'
;MMKKYLIYIILSFLITNSVLARKTGCEGNCVDGFGKWTYTDKTTYEGNWVGTKKNGQGTEVWPNGYIYKGEFKNSEWSGQGILTFPNGATYEGEGANGFMNGKGTFTWSDGKEKTGTWVNGELQE
;
A
#
# COMPACT_ATOMS: atom_id res chain seq x y z
N MET A 1 -0.02 27.49 8.47
CA MET A 1 -0.58 27.11 7.15
C MET A 1 -0.02 25.75 6.77
N MET A 2 -0.83 24.72 6.84
CA MET A 2 -0.35 23.38 6.50
C MET A 2 -0.45 23.18 5.00
N LYS A 3 0.65 22.80 4.38
CA LYS A 3 0.65 22.43 2.99
C LYS A 3 -0.17 21.16 2.83
N LYS A 4 -1.14 21.16 1.94
CA LYS A 4 -1.81 19.94 1.50
C LYS A 4 -0.74 19.07 0.84
N TYR A 5 -0.32 18.03 1.51
CA TYR A 5 0.55 17.05 0.89
C TYR A 5 -0.32 16.11 0.06
N LEU A 6 -0.36 16.40 -1.22
CA LEU A 6 -0.97 15.50 -2.19
C LEU A 6 -0.02 14.33 -2.37
N ILE A 7 -0.28 13.27 -1.65
CA ILE A 7 0.45 12.04 -1.86
C ILE A 7 -0.32 11.24 -2.92
N TYR A 8 -0.04 11.56 -4.17
CA TYR A 8 -0.45 10.71 -5.28
C TYR A 8 0.38 9.43 -5.21
N ILE A 9 -0.14 8.48 -4.49
CA ILE A 9 0.43 7.16 -4.54
C ILE A 9 -0.08 6.51 -5.80
N ILE A 10 0.83 6.19 -6.63
CA ILE A 10 0.81 5.50 -7.89
C ILE A 10 -0.11 4.26 -7.84
N LEU A 11 -1.42 4.50 -7.82
CA LEU A 11 -2.39 3.42 -7.88
C LEU A 11 -2.65 2.96 -9.29
N SER A 12 -2.43 3.84 -10.27
CA SER A 12 -2.66 3.53 -11.68
C SER A 12 -1.77 2.41 -12.23
N PHE A 13 -0.63 2.13 -11.55
CA PHE A 13 0.27 1.04 -11.97
C PHE A 13 -0.16 -0.35 -11.50
N LEU A 14 -0.98 -0.45 -10.44
CA LEU A 14 -1.33 -1.74 -9.85
C LEU A 14 -2.37 -2.52 -10.66
N ILE A 15 -3.18 -1.83 -11.44
CA ILE A 15 -4.30 -2.45 -12.17
C ILE A 15 -3.85 -3.02 -13.53
N THR A 16 -2.87 -2.40 -14.17
CA THR A 16 -2.45 -2.79 -15.51
C THR A 16 -1.45 -3.94 -15.55
N ASN A 17 -0.71 -4.14 -14.46
CA ASN A 17 0.32 -5.18 -14.41
C ASN A 17 -0.17 -6.56 -13.97
N SER A 18 -1.39 -6.65 -13.45
CA SER A 18 -1.90 -7.92 -12.91
C SER A 18 -2.12 -9.01 -13.96
N VAL A 19 -2.31 -8.64 -15.21
CA VAL A 19 -2.57 -9.62 -16.31
C VAL A 19 -1.27 -10.13 -16.92
N LEU A 20 -0.25 -9.31 -17.01
CA LEU A 20 1.05 -9.70 -17.61
C LEU A 20 1.97 -10.42 -16.62
N ALA A 21 1.80 -10.19 -15.33
CA ALA A 21 2.65 -10.76 -14.29
C ALA A 21 2.38 -12.24 -13.97
N ARG A 22 1.36 -12.85 -14.55
CA ARG A 22 0.94 -14.23 -14.23
C ARG A 22 1.93 -15.33 -14.61
N LYS A 23 3.00 -15.03 -15.32
CA LYS A 23 3.89 -16.06 -15.87
C LYS A 23 5.20 -16.25 -15.12
N THR A 24 5.63 -15.31 -14.29
CA THR A 24 6.93 -15.42 -13.64
C THR A 24 6.92 -14.70 -12.30
N GLY A 25 7.28 -15.37 -11.22
CA GLY A 25 7.59 -14.69 -9.98
C GLY A 25 6.75 -15.01 -8.76
N CYS A 26 5.95 -16.06 -8.78
CA CYS A 26 5.26 -16.52 -7.59
C CYS A 26 6.11 -17.50 -6.78
N GLU A 27 6.33 -17.18 -5.52
CA GLU A 27 6.85 -18.10 -4.50
C GLU A 27 5.72 -18.38 -3.52
N GLY A 28 5.38 -19.65 -3.31
CA GLY A 28 4.24 -20.05 -2.47
C GLY A 28 2.93 -20.12 -3.25
N ASN A 29 1.84 -19.65 -2.66
CA ASN A 29 0.50 -19.73 -3.26
C ASN A 29 -0.07 -18.32 -3.54
N CYS A 30 0.11 -17.85 -4.77
CA CYS A 30 -0.38 -16.54 -5.20
C CYS A 30 -1.77 -16.62 -5.84
N VAL A 31 -2.54 -17.65 -5.52
CA VAL A 31 -3.91 -17.83 -5.97
C VAL A 31 -4.88 -17.80 -4.79
N ASP A 32 -4.74 -18.76 -3.89
CA ASP A 32 -5.59 -18.89 -2.70
C ASP A 32 -4.72 -19.35 -1.54
N GLY A 33 -4.03 -18.44 -0.88
CA GLY A 33 -3.13 -18.75 0.24
C GLY A 33 -2.09 -17.67 0.45
N PHE A 34 -0.98 -18.05 1.08
CA PHE A 34 0.14 -17.15 1.33
C PHE A 34 1.21 -17.33 0.26
N GLY A 35 1.61 -16.23 -0.36
CA GLY A 35 2.66 -16.25 -1.37
C GLY A 35 3.28 -14.89 -1.61
N LYS A 36 4.45 -14.91 -2.24
CA LYS A 36 5.18 -13.72 -2.66
C LYS A 36 5.18 -13.63 -4.18
N TRP A 37 4.71 -12.51 -4.68
CA TRP A 37 4.73 -12.21 -6.11
C TRP A 37 5.74 -11.11 -6.40
N THR A 38 6.57 -11.31 -7.43
CA THR A 38 7.45 -10.26 -7.95
C THR A 38 6.96 -9.83 -9.32
N TYR A 39 6.59 -8.56 -9.43
CA TYR A 39 6.13 -7.95 -10.68
C TYR A 39 7.30 -7.59 -11.59
N THR A 40 7.01 -7.34 -12.86
CA THR A 40 8.04 -7.02 -13.87
C THR A 40 8.78 -5.72 -13.57
N ASP A 41 8.13 -4.76 -12.88
CA ASP A 41 8.73 -3.50 -12.45
C ASP A 41 9.55 -3.63 -11.15
N LYS A 42 9.69 -4.85 -10.62
CA LYS A 42 10.35 -5.20 -9.35
C LYS A 42 9.55 -4.89 -8.09
N THR A 43 8.32 -4.43 -8.21
CA THR A 43 7.39 -4.40 -7.07
C THR A 43 7.19 -5.81 -6.54
N THR A 44 7.15 -5.98 -5.23
CA THR A 44 6.86 -7.27 -4.60
C THR A 44 5.63 -7.16 -3.70
N TYR A 45 4.85 -8.21 -3.66
CA TYR A 45 3.80 -8.39 -2.65
C TYR A 45 3.98 -9.74 -1.98
N GLU A 46 4.07 -9.73 -0.66
CA GLU A 46 4.11 -10.94 0.15
C GLU A 46 2.95 -10.91 1.15
N GLY A 47 2.07 -11.88 1.04
CA GLY A 47 0.88 -11.91 1.90
C GLY A 47 -0.16 -12.90 1.39
N ASN A 48 -1.39 -12.66 1.83
CA ASN A 48 -2.51 -13.53 1.51
C ASN A 48 -3.14 -13.18 0.16
N TRP A 49 -3.60 -14.22 -0.51
CA TRP A 49 -4.25 -14.15 -1.81
C TRP A 49 -5.58 -14.88 -1.79
N VAL A 50 -6.56 -14.32 -2.50
CA VAL A 50 -7.85 -14.98 -2.77
C VAL A 50 -8.21 -14.75 -4.23
N GLY A 51 -8.37 -15.82 -4.99
CA GLY A 51 -8.72 -15.72 -6.41
C GLY A 51 -7.73 -14.88 -7.21
N THR A 52 -6.43 -15.01 -6.97
CA THR A 52 -5.36 -14.23 -7.61
C THR A 52 -5.33 -12.74 -7.24
N LYS A 53 -6.08 -12.32 -6.23
CA LYS A 53 -6.11 -10.95 -5.72
C LYS A 53 -5.50 -10.88 -4.33
N LYS A 54 -4.81 -9.79 -4.04
CA LYS A 54 -4.32 -9.51 -2.68
C LYS A 54 -5.53 -9.37 -1.76
N ASN A 55 -5.55 -10.13 -0.68
CA ASN A 55 -6.66 -10.15 0.26
C ASN A 55 -6.15 -10.54 1.65
N GLY A 56 -6.49 -9.77 2.68
CA GLY A 56 -6.00 -9.98 4.03
C GLY A 56 -4.68 -9.26 4.27
N GLN A 57 -3.84 -9.80 5.16
CA GLN A 57 -2.58 -9.17 5.52
C GLN A 57 -1.50 -9.37 4.45
N GLY A 58 -0.75 -8.31 4.18
CA GLY A 58 0.36 -8.39 3.25
C GLY A 58 1.30 -7.20 3.34
N THR A 59 2.45 -7.36 2.67
CA THR A 59 3.47 -6.32 2.55
C THR A 59 3.79 -6.10 1.09
N GLU A 60 3.62 -4.88 0.63
CA GLU A 60 3.96 -4.48 -0.73
C GLU A 60 5.14 -3.51 -0.71
N VAL A 61 6.14 -3.80 -1.54
CA VAL A 61 7.38 -3.00 -1.63
C VAL A 61 7.55 -2.55 -3.06
N TRP A 62 7.64 -1.24 -3.26
CA TRP A 62 7.87 -0.63 -4.57
C TRP A 62 9.33 -0.26 -4.78
N PRO A 63 9.83 -0.32 -6.02
CA PRO A 63 11.23 0.01 -6.32
C PRO A 63 11.65 1.43 -5.95
N ASN A 64 10.68 2.36 -5.89
CA ASN A 64 10.92 3.76 -5.50
C ASN A 64 11.06 3.96 -3.99
N GLY A 65 10.99 2.88 -3.19
CA GLY A 65 11.24 2.91 -1.76
C GLY A 65 10.00 3.00 -0.88
N TYR A 66 8.80 3.05 -1.44
CA TYR A 66 7.57 2.95 -0.64
C TYR A 66 7.34 1.50 -0.18
N ILE A 67 6.83 1.37 1.03
CA ILE A 67 6.46 0.07 1.61
C ILE A 67 5.09 0.23 2.27
N TYR A 68 4.14 -0.62 1.91
CA TYR A 68 2.87 -0.72 2.61
C TYR A 68 2.76 -2.08 3.29
N LYS A 69 2.47 -2.07 4.58
CA LYS A 69 2.23 -3.28 5.38
C LYS A 69 0.88 -3.15 6.07
N GLY A 70 -0.05 -4.01 5.73
CA GLY A 70 -1.39 -3.95 6.30
C GLY A 70 -2.41 -4.79 5.55
N GLU A 71 -3.65 -4.36 5.65
CA GLU A 71 -4.79 -5.07 5.09
C GLU A 71 -5.01 -4.72 3.62
N PHE A 72 -5.38 -5.74 2.86
CA PHE A 72 -5.76 -5.64 1.45
C PHE A 72 -7.13 -6.24 1.24
N LYS A 73 -7.87 -5.67 0.30
CA LYS A 73 -9.13 -6.23 -0.20
C LYS A 73 -9.20 -6.01 -1.70
N ASN A 74 -9.37 -7.09 -2.45
CA ASN A 74 -9.43 -7.04 -3.92
C ASN A 74 -8.25 -6.26 -4.53
N SER A 75 -7.04 -6.54 -4.04
CA SER A 75 -5.77 -5.93 -4.48
C SER A 75 -5.57 -4.46 -4.11
N GLU A 76 -6.44 -3.88 -3.31
CA GLU A 76 -6.34 -2.50 -2.82
C GLU A 76 -6.13 -2.43 -1.32
N TRP A 77 -5.48 -1.37 -0.84
CA TRP A 77 -5.37 -1.12 0.60
C TRP A 77 -6.77 -0.98 1.20
N SER A 78 -6.96 -1.60 2.35
CA SER A 78 -8.23 -1.60 3.06
C SER A 78 -7.97 -1.77 4.55
N GLY A 79 -8.76 -1.08 5.41
CA GLY A 79 -8.59 -1.21 6.84
C GLY A 79 -7.28 -0.62 7.36
N GLN A 80 -6.65 -1.27 8.32
CA GLN A 80 -5.47 -0.75 9.01
C GLN A 80 -4.17 -1.13 8.30
N GLY A 81 -3.24 -0.19 8.27
CA GLY A 81 -1.92 -0.44 7.71
C GLY A 81 -0.91 0.65 8.04
N ILE A 82 0.34 0.38 7.65
CA ILE A 82 1.45 1.32 7.78
C ILE A 82 2.07 1.52 6.40
N LEU A 83 2.09 2.76 5.96
CA LEU A 83 2.80 3.16 4.74
C LEU A 83 4.10 3.84 5.13
N THR A 84 5.21 3.34 4.63
CA THR A 84 6.53 3.94 4.81
C THR A 84 6.96 4.61 3.53
N PHE A 85 7.36 5.87 3.64
CA PHE A 85 7.85 6.69 2.54
C PHE A 85 9.36 6.53 2.37
N PRO A 86 9.90 6.79 1.17
CA PRO A 86 11.34 6.67 0.93
C PRO A 86 12.22 7.51 1.85
N ASN A 87 11.73 8.65 2.32
CA ASN A 87 12.45 9.54 3.24
C ASN A 87 12.35 9.12 4.72
N GLY A 88 11.71 7.98 5.02
CA GLY A 88 11.52 7.49 6.37
C GLY A 88 10.27 7.99 7.08
N ALA A 89 9.50 8.90 6.48
CA ALA A 89 8.18 9.27 7.00
C ALA A 89 7.25 8.06 6.98
N THR A 90 6.25 8.05 7.86
CA THR A 90 5.27 6.97 7.94
C THR A 90 3.86 7.50 8.06
N TYR A 91 2.91 6.75 7.54
CA TYR A 91 1.50 6.89 7.85
C TYR A 91 1.01 5.59 8.48
N GLU A 92 0.37 5.69 9.63
CA GLU A 92 -0.26 4.55 10.30
C GLU A 92 -1.74 4.86 10.52
N GLY A 93 -2.60 4.06 9.92
CA GLY A 93 -4.03 4.27 10.03
C GLY A 93 -4.84 3.53 8.98
N GLU A 94 -6.03 4.07 8.75
CA GLU A 94 -7.00 3.48 7.84
C GLU A 94 -6.66 3.78 6.37
N GLY A 95 -6.89 2.78 5.54
CA GLY A 95 -6.80 2.89 4.10
C GLY A 95 -8.06 2.38 3.42
N ALA A 96 -8.37 2.92 2.28
CA ALA A 96 -9.45 2.43 1.42
C ALA A 96 -9.16 2.84 -0.02
N ASN A 97 -9.53 1.98 -0.95
CA ASN A 97 -9.36 2.21 -2.39
C ASN A 97 -7.91 2.56 -2.77
N GLY A 98 -6.94 2.03 -2.01
CA GLY A 98 -5.53 2.25 -2.25
C GLY A 98 -4.97 3.59 -1.82
N PHE A 99 -5.70 4.33 -0.99
CA PHE A 99 -5.27 5.62 -0.44
C PHE A 99 -5.34 5.60 1.08
N MET A 100 -4.63 6.55 1.69
CA MET A 100 -4.89 6.93 3.08
C MET A 100 -6.31 7.50 3.14
N ASN A 101 -7.19 6.81 3.84
CA ASN A 101 -8.60 7.17 3.96
C ASN A 101 -9.10 6.81 5.34
N GLY A 102 -9.63 7.78 6.07
CA GLY A 102 -10.10 7.62 7.43
C GLY A 102 -9.11 8.17 8.45
N LYS A 103 -9.13 7.65 9.65
CA LYS A 103 -8.27 8.13 10.74
C LYS A 103 -6.86 7.58 10.63
N GLY A 104 -5.88 8.44 10.81
CA GLY A 104 -4.48 8.02 10.78
C GLY A 104 -3.53 9.08 11.30
N THR A 105 -2.30 8.64 11.58
CA THR A 105 -1.21 9.47 12.07
C THR A 105 -0.08 9.47 11.05
N PHE A 106 0.28 10.66 10.61
CA PHE A 106 1.46 10.85 9.77
C PHE A 106 2.62 11.30 10.64
N THR A 107 3.76 10.63 10.48
CA THR A 107 5.01 10.97 11.17
C THR A 107 6.04 11.37 10.13
N TRP A 108 6.52 12.63 10.20
CA TRP A 108 7.59 13.12 9.33
C TRP A 108 8.93 12.49 9.71
N SER A 109 9.89 12.59 8.80
CA SER A 109 11.23 12.05 9.02
C SER A 109 11.97 12.69 10.22
N ASP A 110 11.57 13.90 10.63
CA ASP A 110 12.10 14.56 11.83
C ASP A 110 11.42 14.13 13.13
N GLY A 111 10.43 13.23 13.06
CA GLY A 111 9.70 12.71 14.20
C GLY A 111 8.45 13.49 14.59
N LYS A 112 8.14 14.60 13.92
CA LYS A 112 6.88 15.33 14.14
C LYS A 112 5.71 14.50 13.67
N GLU A 113 4.59 14.58 14.39
CA GLU A 113 3.39 13.80 14.10
C GLU A 113 2.18 14.69 13.87
N LYS A 114 1.27 14.22 13.03
CA LYS A 114 -0.06 14.80 12.84
C LYS A 114 -1.09 13.69 12.74
N THR A 115 -2.02 13.69 13.67
CA THR A 115 -3.17 12.78 13.67
C THR A 115 -4.39 13.52 13.14
N GLY A 116 -5.15 12.87 12.29
CA GLY A 116 -6.35 13.47 11.73
C GLY A 116 -7.13 12.52 10.84
N THR A 117 -8.06 13.09 10.09
CA THR A 117 -8.86 12.37 9.11
C THR A 117 -8.31 12.64 7.71
N TRP A 118 -8.14 11.58 6.96
CA TRP A 118 -7.60 11.61 5.61
C TRP A 118 -8.69 11.27 4.60
N VAL A 119 -8.65 11.90 3.45
CA VAL A 119 -9.54 11.60 2.33
C VAL A 119 -8.69 11.54 1.06
N ASN A 120 -8.63 10.35 0.45
CA ASN A 120 -7.87 10.11 -0.78
C ASN A 120 -6.42 10.63 -0.71
N GLY A 121 -5.75 10.40 0.43
CA GLY A 121 -4.37 10.79 0.63
C GLY A 121 -4.16 12.23 1.12
N GLU A 122 -5.23 13.00 1.33
CA GLU A 122 -5.15 14.37 1.83
C GLU A 122 -5.65 14.48 3.27
N LEU A 123 -4.83 15.12 4.12
CA LEU A 123 -5.24 15.44 5.48
C LEU A 123 -6.31 16.54 5.46
N GLN A 124 -7.42 16.27 6.14
CA GLN A 124 -8.51 17.23 6.33
C GLN A 124 -8.25 18.11 7.55
N GLU A 125 -8.47 19.37 7.39
CA GLU A 125 -8.34 20.36 8.46
C GLU A 125 -9.66 21.08 8.74
#